data_77a7f15319546f16397896cbaefb2a69
#
_entry.id   77a7f15319546f16397896cbaefb2a69
#
_cell.length_a   1.000
_cell.length_b   1.000
_cell.length_c   1.000
_cell.angle_alpha   90.00
_cell.angle_beta   90.00
_cell.angle_gamma   90.00
#
_symmetry.space_group_name_H-M   'P 1'
#
loop_
_entity.id
_entity.type
_entity.pdbx_description
1 polymer ?
#
loop_
_entity_poly.entity_id
_entity_poly.type
_entity_poly.pdbx_seq_one_letter_code
_entity_poly.pdbx_strand_id
1 'polypeptide(L)'
;NYDKIVMASLAFAAGVMITVSVTDLVPESLVLLSNNLSKITTIIISFLGLLLGIVISMIIDYYLPDKPPQDTKDKSLFKVGIISMIAIILHNLPEGIATFVATSSDVKLGLSLAIAIAMHNIPEGISISVPIYYSTGSRKRAIFYTLVSALSEPLGALLAFIFLKNFINDIVLGILF
;
A
#
# COMPACT_ATOMS: atom_id res chain seq x y z
N ASN A 1 -29.30 -3.27 -4.17
CA ASN A 1 -28.16 -2.88 -5.05
C ASN A 1 -26.88 -2.50 -4.31
N TYR A 2 -26.96 -2.30 -3.00
CA TYR A 2 -25.87 -1.93 -2.10
C TYR A 2 -24.73 -2.97 -2.14
N ASP A 3 -25.02 -4.24 -1.87
CA ASP A 3 -24.00 -5.30 -1.85
C ASP A 3 -23.26 -5.44 -3.19
N LYS A 4 -23.96 -5.22 -4.30
CA LYS A 4 -23.34 -5.26 -5.63
C LYS A 4 -22.34 -4.13 -5.85
N ILE A 5 -22.61 -2.92 -5.34
CA ILE A 5 -21.70 -1.78 -5.43
C ILE A 5 -20.46 -2.05 -4.60
N VAL A 6 -20.63 -2.51 -3.36
CA VAL A 6 -19.51 -2.85 -2.47
C VAL A 6 -18.64 -3.94 -3.10
N MET A 7 -19.25 -5.05 -3.52
CA MET A 7 -18.52 -6.15 -4.17
C MET A 7 -17.77 -5.71 -5.43
N ALA A 8 -18.43 -4.94 -6.30
CA ALA A 8 -17.80 -4.47 -7.54
C ALA A 8 -16.63 -3.51 -7.24
N SER A 9 -16.78 -2.61 -6.27
CA SER A 9 -15.73 -1.66 -5.88
C SER A 9 -14.52 -2.37 -5.29
N LEU A 10 -14.74 -3.33 -4.39
CA LEU A 10 -13.67 -4.12 -3.77
C LEU A 10 -13.00 -5.05 -4.78
N ALA A 11 -13.77 -5.70 -5.67
CA ALA A 11 -13.21 -6.54 -6.72
C ALA A 11 -12.36 -5.73 -7.71
N PHE A 12 -12.80 -4.52 -8.08
CA PHE A 12 -12.04 -3.60 -8.91
C PHE A 12 -10.72 -3.20 -8.23
N ALA A 13 -10.78 -2.74 -6.97
CA ALA A 13 -9.59 -2.36 -6.21
C ALA A 13 -8.61 -3.53 -6.08
N ALA A 14 -9.08 -4.72 -5.68
CA ALA A 14 -8.25 -5.91 -5.58
C ALA A 14 -7.62 -6.30 -6.94
N GLY A 15 -8.38 -6.23 -8.02
CA GLY A 15 -7.87 -6.51 -9.37
C GLY A 15 -6.74 -5.56 -9.79
N VAL A 16 -6.90 -4.26 -9.53
CA VAL A 16 -5.86 -3.27 -9.83
C VAL A 16 -4.63 -3.50 -8.95
N MET A 17 -4.80 -3.68 -7.63
CA MET A 17 -3.67 -3.92 -6.71
C MET A 17 -2.88 -5.17 -7.07
N ILE A 18 -3.54 -6.29 -7.40
CA ILE A 18 -2.87 -7.51 -7.87
C ILE A 18 -2.12 -7.24 -9.18
N THR A 19 -2.73 -6.53 -10.12
CA THR A 19 -2.10 -6.19 -11.40
C THR A 19 -0.84 -5.37 -11.16
N VAL A 20 -0.91 -4.28 -10.42
CA VAL A 20 0.24 -3.42 -10.09
C VAL A 20 1.33 -4.22 -9.39
N SER A 21 0.98 -5.07 -8.42
CA SER A 21 1.96 -5.93 -7.74
C SER A 21 2.73 -6.82 -8.73
N VAL A 22 2.05 -7.41 -9.70
CA VAL A 22 2.67 -8.35 -10.65
C VAL A 22 3.39 -7.63 -11.80
N THR A 23 2.85 -6.50 -12.29
CA THR A 23 3.41 -5.80 -13.45
C THR A 23 4.46 -4.77 -13.11
N ASP A 24 4.43 -4.22 -11.90
CA ASP A 24 5.30 -3.12 -11.50
C ASP A 24 6.16 -3.47 -10.29
N LEU A 25 5.56 -3.77 -9.11
CA LEU A 25 6.32 -3.94 -7.87
C LEU A 25 7.28 -5.14 -7.90
N VAL A 26 6.81 -6.32 -8.28
CA VAL A 26 7.66 -7.52 -8.36
C VAL A 26 8.78 -7.37 -9.39
N PRO A 27 8.54 -6.92 -10.63
CA PRO A 27 9.63 -6.65 -11.57
C PRO A 27 10.62 -5.61 -11.08
N GLU A 28 10.17 -4.50 -10.49
CA GLU A 28 11.06 -3.46 -9.97
C GLU A 28 11.94 -3.99 -8.82
N SER A 29 11.35 -4.71 -7.86
CA SER A 29 12.10 -5.39 -6.80
C SER A 29 13.18 -6.30 -7.37
N LEU A 30 12.85 -7.13 -8.37
CA LEU A 30 13.80 -8.03 -9.01
C LEU A 30 14.93 -7.27 -9.71
N VAL A 31 14.64 -6.17 -10.39
CA VAL A 31 15.64 -5.32 -11.05
C VAL A 31 16.59 -4.71 -10.02
N LEU A 32 16.06 -4.04 -8.99
CA LEU A 32 16.86 -3.39 -7.95
C LEU A 32 17.76 -4.37 -7.20
N LEU A 33 17.23 -5.53 -6.81
CA LEU A 33 18.03 -6.55 -6.13
C LEU A 33 19.08 -7.18 -7.04
N SER A 34 18.79 -7.38 -8.33
CA SER A 34 19.72 -7.99 -9.28
C SER A 34 20.94 -7.12 -9.61
N ASN A 35 20.86 -5.81 -9.37
CA ASN A 35 21.98 -4.89 -9.52
C ASN A 35 23.16 -5.22 -8.57
N ASN A 36 22.86 -5.82 -7.42
CA ASN A 36 23.83 -6.04 -6.35
C ASN A 36 23.94 -7.51 -5.91
N LEU A 37 23.02 -8.37 -6.32
CA LEU A 37 22.92 -9.75 -5.87
C LEU A 37 22.94 -10.74 -7.04
N SER A 38 23.32 -11.98 -6.76
CA SER A 38 23.20 -13.05 -7.75
C SER A 38 21.73 -13.33 -8.09
N LYS A 39 21.46 -13.83 -9.30
CA LYS A 39 20.10 -14.15 -9.77
C LYS A 39 19.34 -15.09 -8.79
N ILE A 40 20.04 -16.08 -8.24
CA ILE A 40 19.43 -17.03 -7.28
C ILE A 40 19.09 -16.30 -5.98
N THR A 41 20.01 -15.50 -5.45
CA THR A 41 19.80 -14.73 -4.21
C THR A 41 18.65 -13.73 -4.37
N THR A 42 18.57 -13.04 -5.50
CA THR A 42 17.49 -12.13 -5.83
C THR A 42 16.11 -12.82 -5.75
N ILE A 43 15.97 -13.96 -6.44
CA ILE A 43 14.70 -14.72 -6.43
C ILE A 43 14.33 -15.18 -5.01
N ILE A 44 15.31 -15.67 -4.24
CA ILE A 44 15.07 -16.12 -2.86
C ILE A 44 14.61 -14.95 -1.98
N ILE A 45 15.29 -13.82 -2.03
CA ILE A 45 14.96 -12.65 -1.20
C ILE A 45 13.58 -12.10 -1.57
N SER A 46 13.28 -11.94 -2.86
CA SER A 46 11.95 -11.47 -3.32
C SER A 46 10.84 -12.43 -2.87
N PHE A 47 11.06 -13.74 -2.97
CA PHE A 47 10.07 -14.73 -2.51
C PHE A 47 9.89 -14.70 -0.99
N LEU A 48 10.97 -14.57 -0.22
CA LEU A 48 10.88 -14.44 1.25
C LEU A 48 10.21 -13.14 1.66
N GLY A 49 10.46 -12.03 0.95
CA GLY A 49 9.78 -10.75 1.16
C GLY A 49 8.27 -10.86 0.95
N LEU A 50 7.84 -11.49 -0.13
CA LEU A 50 6.43 -11.76 -0.40
C LEU A 50 5.78 -12.61 0.70
N LEU A 51 6.44 -13.69 1.13
CA LEU A 51 5.94 -14.52 2.23
C LEU A 51 5.85 -13.74 3.53
N LEU A 52 6.85 -12.91 3.82
CA LEU A 52 6.84 -12.06 5.02
C LEU A 52 5.68 -11.07 5.00
N GLY A 53 5.41 -10.43 3.87
CA GLY A 53 4.27 -9.54 3.70
C GLY A 53 2.93 -10.24 3.94
N ILE A 54 2.76 -11.46 3.42
CA ILE A 54 1.56 -12.29 3.68
C ILE A 54 1.45 -12.61 5.18
N VAL A 55 2.53 -13.03 5.83
CA VAL A 55 2.52 -13.36 7.26
C VAL A 55 2.19 -12.12 8.11
N ILE A 56 2.77 -10.96 7.80
CA ILE A 56 2.46 -9.70 8.48
C ILE A 56 0.97 -9.37 8.34
N SER A 57 0.41 -9.48 7.14
CA SER A 57 -1.01 -9.23 6.90
C SER A 57 -1.92 -10.17 7.69
N MET A 58 -1.56 -11.47 7.79
CA MET A 58 -2.30 -12.44 8.62
C MET A 58 -2.21 -12.12 10.11
N ILE A 59 -1.04 -11.67 10.58
CA ILE A 59 -0.84 -11.25 11.98
C ILE A 59 -1.69 -10.03 12.29
N ILE A 60 -1.71 -9.03 11.41
CA ILE A 60 -2.55 -7.83 11.57
C ILE A 60 -4.02 -8.21 11.65
N ASP A 61 -4.51 -9.07 10.74
CA ASP A 61 -5.91 -9.53 10.77
C ASP A 61 -6.26 -10.26 12.07
N TYR A 62 -5.35 -11.11 12.56
CA TYR A 62 -5.56 -11.87 13.80
C TYR A 62 -5.62 -10.98 15.05
N TYR A 63 -4.73 -9.98 15.15
CA TYR A 63 -4.66 -9.08 16.31
C TYR A 63 -5.58 -7.87 16.22
N LEU A 64 -6.21 -7.63 15.07
CA LEU A 64 -7.10 -6.49 14.92
C LEU A 64 -8.35 -6.66 15.81
N PRO A 65 -8.61 -5.72 16.74
CA PRO A 65 -9.75 -5.84 17.66
C PRO A 65 -11.09 -5.85 16.93
N ASP A 66 -11.94 -6.83 17.21
CA ASP A 66 -13.32 -6.88 16.72
C ASP A 66 -14.25 -5.92 17.49
N LYS A 67 -13.78 -4.71 17.78
CA LYS A 67 -14.54 -3.69 18.51
C LYS A 67 -14.73 -2.43 17.65
N PRO A 68 -15.59 -2.50 16.62
CA PRO A 68 -15.92 -1.30 15.86
C PRO A 68 -16.70 -0.30 16.73
N PRO A 69 -16.83 0.96 16.31
CA PRO A 69 -17.70 1.94 16.95
C PRO A 69 -19.11 1.40 17.17
N GLN A 70 -19.77 1.78 18.28
CA GLN A 70 -21.08 1.23 18.67
C GLN A 70 -22.19 1.44 17.63
N ASP A 71 -22.06 2.47 16.81
CA ASP A 71 -22.98 2.82 15.73
C ASP A 71 -22.67 2.16 14.39
N THR A 72 -21.74 1.18 14.36
CA THR A 72 -21.38 0.43 13.15
C THR A 72 -22.47 -0.56 12.80
N LYS A 73 -23.03 -0.41 11.58
CA LYS A 73 -24.12 -1.26 11.06
C LYS A 73 -23.64 -2.65 10.64
N ASP A 74 -22.46 -2.70 10.03
CA ASP A 74 -21.81 -3.92 9.54
C ASP A 74 -20.38 -3.99 10.06
N LYS A 75 -20.18 -4.82 11.09
CA LYS A 75 -18.88 -4.98 11.76
C LYS A 75 -17.83 -5.66 10.86
N SER A 76 -18.26 -6.62 10.05
CA SER A 76 -17.38 -7.33 9.14
C SER A 76 -16.83 -6.39 8.06
N LEU A 77 -17.72 -5.63 7.45
CA LEU A 77 -17.34 -4.66 6.42
C LEU A 77 -16.48 -3.53 6.99
N PHE A 78 -16.73 -3.09 8.23
CA PHE A 78 -15.87 -2.13 8.91
C PHE A 78 -14.45 -2.69 9.10
N LYS A 79 -14.34 -3.95 9.55
CA LYS A 79 -13.06 -4.64 9.71
C LYS A 79 -12.29 -4.71 8.40
N VAL A 80 -12.95 -5.03 7.29
CA VAL A 80 -12.33 -4.99 5.95
C VAL A 80 -11.72 -3.62 5.64
N GLY A 81 -12.46 -2.54 5.90
CA GLY A 81 -11.95 -1.17 5.67
C GLY A 81 -10.73 -0.83 6.52
N ILE A 82 -10.71 -1.27 7.79
CA ILE A 82 -9.56 -1.02 8.70
C ILE A 82 -8.34 -1.86 8.29
N ILE A 83 -8.52 -3.13 7.92
CA ILE A 83 -7.42 -3.97 7.43
C ILE A 83 -6.84 -3.38 6.16
N SER A 84 -7.68 -2.97 5.20
CA SER A 84 -7.23 -2.28 3.99
C SER A 84 -6.45 -1.02 4.31
N MET A 85 -6.93 -0.19 5.24
CA MET A 85 -6.22 1.02 5.67
C MET A 85 -4.82 0.70 6.20
N ILE A 86 -4.69 -0.29 7.09
CA ILE A 86 -3.39 -0.66 7.67
C ILE A 86 -2.45 -1.21 6.59
N ALA A 87 -2.95 -2.09 5.75
CA ALA A 87 -2.17 -2.66 4.65
C ALA A 87 -1.66 -1.57 3.70
N ILE A 88 -2.51 -0.61 3.34
CA ILE A 88 -2.15 0.50 2.46
C ILE A 88 -1.18 1.48 3.16
N ILE A 89 -1.30 1.74 4.46
CA ILE A 89 -0.28 2.52 5.21
C ILE A 89 1.09 1.86 5.10
N LEU A 90 1.16 0.55 5.27
CA LEU A 90 2.42 -0.22 5.18
C LEU A 90 2.98 -0.24 3.74
N HIS A 91 2.11 -0.19 2.74
CA HIS A 91 2.49 -0.12 1.33
C HIS A 91 2.95 1.30 0.93
N ASN A 92 2.18 2.32 1.24
CA ASN A 92 2.45 3.69 0.82
C ASN A 92 3.71 4.30 1.48
N LEU A 93 4.11 3.80 2.64
CA LEU A 93 5.31 4.31 3.31
C LEU A 93 6.60 3.99 2.54
N PRO A 94 6.87 2.75 2.10
CA PRO A 94 7.94 2.45 1.15
C PRO A 94 7.82 3.19 -0.19
N GLU A 95 6.61 3.33 -0.71
CA GLU A 95 6.35 4.02 -1.96
C GLU A 95 6.73 5.50 -1.90
N GLY A 96 6.41 6.18 -0.81
CA GLY A 96 6.87 7.55 -0.57
C GLY A 96 8.39 7.65 -0.48
N ILE A 97 9.08 6.66 0.10
CA ILE A 97 10.54 6.57 0.10
C ILE A 97 11.07 6.45 -1.34
N ALA A 98 10.52 5.55 -2.13
CA ALA A 98 10.92 5.32 -3.51
C ALA A 98 10.70 6.55 -4.40
N THR A 99 9.55 7.21 -4.27
CA THR A 99 9.23 8.45 -4.98
C THR A 99 10.21 9.56 -4.66
N PHE A 100 10.59 9.71 -3.38
CA PHE A 100 11.61 10.67 -2.97
C PHE A 100 12.97 10.38 -3.62
N VAL A 101 13.40 9.11 -3.62
CA VAL A 101 14.68 8.70 -4.22
C VAL A 101 14.69 8.93 -5.72
N ALA A 102 13.64 8.52 -6.43
CA ALA A 102 13.50 8.71 -7.86
C ALA A 102 13.54 10.21 -8.23
N THR A 103 12.78 11.04 -7.51
CA THR A 103 12.74 12.49 -7.73
C THR A 103 14.08 13.16 -7.44
N SER A 104 14.81 12.68 -6.43
CA SER A 104 16.15 13.20 -6.08
C SER A 104 17.21 12.85 -7.14
N SER A 105 17.00 11.77 -7.89
CA SER A 105 17.90 11.32 -8.95
C SER A 105 17.60 11.99 -10.30
N ASP A 106 16.32 12.03 -10.68
CA ASP A 106 15.83 12.66 -11.91
C ASP A 106 14.39 13.15 -11.70
N VAL A 107 14.19 14.46 -11.87
CA VAL A 107 12.88 15.12 -11.68
C VAL A 107 11.84 14.59 -12.68
N LYS A 108 12.21 14.25 -13.91
CA LYS A 108 11.28 13.72 -14.92
C LYS A 108 10.84 12.31 -14.53
N LEU A 109 11.78 11.49 -14.07
CA LEU A 109 11.48 10.15 -13.55
C LEU A 109 10.55 10.23 -12.33
N GLY A 110 10.87 11.10 -11.38
CA GLY A 110 10.03 11.34 -10.20
C GLY A 110 8.62 11.80 -10.54
N LEU A 111 8.47 12.72 -11.53
CA LEU A 111 7.14 13.17 -11.96
C LEU A 111 6.34 12.06 -12.64
N SER A 112 6.98 11.26 -13.50
CA SER A 112 6.32 10.13 -14.15
C SER A 112 5.85 9.09 -13.13
N LEU A 113 6.69 8.79 -12.14
CA LEU A 113 6.36 7.88 -11.05
C LEU A 113 5.20 8.43 -10.20
N ALA A 114 5.24 9.70 -9.81
CA ALA A 114 4.17 10.33 -9.05
C ALA A 114 2.81 10.29 -9.76
N ILE A 115 2.77 10.42 -11.08
CA ILE A 115 1.54 10.27 -11.86
C ILE A 115 1.04 8.83 -11.83
N ALA A 116 1.92 7.85 -12.02
CA ALA A 116 1.57 6.44 -11.97
C ALA A 116 1.01 6.07 -10.58
N ILE A 117 1.69 6.50 -9.51
CA ILE A 117 1.28 6.33 -8.12
C ILE A 117 -0.10 6.97 -7.86
N ALA A 118 -0.31 8.21 -8.28
CA ALA A 118 -1.60 8.86 -8.12
C ALA A 118 -2.75 8.07 -8.77
N MET A 119 -2.49 7.39 -9.88
CA MET A 119 -3.50 6.58 -10.57
C MET A 119 -3.85 5.29 -9.81
N HIS A 120 -2.88 4.61 -9.21
CA HIS A 120 -3.18 3.39 -8.44
C HIS A 120 -3.66 3.68 -7.01
N ASN A 121 -3.38 4.84 -6.45
CA ASN A 121 -3.92 5.27 -5.16
C ASN A 121 -5.46 5.47 -5.20
N ILE A 122 -6.06 5.64 -6.39
CA ILE A 122 -7.54 5.71 -6.53
C ILE A 122 -8.21 4.39 -6.11
N PRO A 123 -7.87 3.21 -6.65
CA PRO A 123 -8.36 1.92 -6.17
C PRO A 123 -8.11 1.66 -4.69
N GLU A 124 -6.97 2.08 -4.17
CA GLU A 124 -6.63 1.97 -2.76
C GLU A 124 -7.60 2.77 -1.89
N GLY A 125 -7.81 4.03 -2.22
CA GLY A 125 -8.81 4.86 -1.55
C GLY A 125 -10.22 4.27 -1.59
N ILE A 126 -10.60 3.62 -2.69
CA ILE A 126 -11.86 2.90 -2.82
C ILE A 126 -11.92 1.71 -1.85
N SER A 127 -10.84 0.94 -1.71
CA SER A 127 -10.79 -0.23 -0.84
C SER A 127 -10.97 0.11 0.65
N ILE A 128 -10.68 1.34 1.06
CA ILE A 128 -10.90 1.86 2.41
C ILE A 128 -12.25 2.58 2.51
N SER A 129 -12.49 3.55 1.63
CA SER A 129 -13.63 4.46 1.74
C SER A 129 -14.96 3.76 1.60
N VAL A 130 -15.08 2.81 0.69
CA VAL A 130 -16.33 2.08 0.42
C VAL A 130 -16.74 1.22 1.62
N PRO A 131 -15.91 0.32 2.17
CA PRO A 131 -16.28 -0.46 3.34
C PRO A 131 -16.59 0.41 4.56
N ILE A 132 -15.80 1.44 4.83
CA ILE A 132 -16.03 2.34 5.97
C ILE A 132 -17.33 3.12 5.80
N TYR A 133 -17.60 3.66 4.62
CA TYR A 133 -18.83 4.40 4.37
C TYR A 133 -20.06 3.52 4.56
N TYR A 134 -20.06 2.36 3.94
CA TYR A 134 -21.23 1.50 3.97
C TYR A 134 -21.44 0.82 5.32
N SER A 135 -20.39 0.54 6.06
CA SER A 135 -20.52 -0.01 7.42
C SER A 135 -20.98 1.01 8.45
N THR A 136 -20.65 2.30 8.27
CA THR A 136 -20.93 3.35 9.26
C THR A 136 -22.01 4.34 8.82
N GLY A 137 -22.29 4.47 7.53
CA GLY A 137 -23.12 5.52 6.94
C GLY A 137 -22.48 6.91 6.99
N SER A 138 -21.22 7.03 7.38
CA SER A 138 -20.55 8.30 7.66
C SER A 138 -19.48 8.62 6.59
N ARG A 139 -19.76 9.62 5.74
CA ARG A 139 -18.76 10.16 4.79
C ARG A 139 -17.55 10.72 5.50
N LYS A 140 -17.73 11.35 6.66
CA LYS A 140 -16.61 11.93 7.42
C LYS A 140 -15.62 10.83 7.87
N ARG A 141 -16.13 9.69 8.35
CA ARG A 141 -15.28 8.55 8.73
C ARG A 141 -14.56 7.97 7.51
N ALA A 142 -15.26 7.75 6.41
CA ALA A 142 -14.65 7.23 5.18
C ALA A 142 -13.49 8.13 4.72
N ILE A 143 -13.73 9.45 4.64
CA ILE A 143 -12.69 10.42 4.27
C ILE A 143 -11.53 10.40 5.28
N PHE A 144 -11.82 10.39 6.58
CA PHE A 144 -10.79 10.41 7.62
C PHE A 144 -9.86 9.20 7.53
N TYR A 145 -10.40 7.98 7.47
CA TYR A 145 -9.59 6.78 7.39
C TYR A 145 -8.79 6.69 6.08
N THR A 146 -9.37 7.13 4.96
CA THR A 146 -8.65 7.21 3.68
C THR A 146 -7.53 8.24 3.72
N LEU A 147 -7.75 9.41 4.33
CA LEU A 147 -6.71 10.43 4.50
C LEU A 147 -5.57 9.96 5.40
N VAL A 148 -5.87 9.26 6.49
CA VAL A 148 -4.84 8.68 7.38
C VAL A 148 -3.93 7.74 6.59
N SER A 149 -4.51 6.91 5.72
CA SER A 149 -3.74 6.05 4.83
C SER A 149 -2.92 6.83 3.81
N ALA A 150 -3.53 7.77 3.11
CA ALA A 150 -2.85 8.56 2.08
C ALA A 150 -1.68 9.39 2.63
N LEU A 151 -1.75 9.86 3.88
CA LEU A 151 -0.67 10.62 4.52
C LEU A 151 0.58 9.78 4.83
N SER A 152 0.51 8.45 4.75
CA SER A 152 1.68 7.60 4.94
C SER A 152 2.70 7.73 3.80
N GLU A 153 2.27 8.01 2.58
CA GLU A 153 3.16 8.24 1.44
C GLU A 153 4.03 9.51 1.61
N PRO A 154 3.48 10.73 1.81
CA PRO A 154 4.32 11.89 2.09
C PRO A 154 5.12 11.76 3.39
N LEU A 155 4.64 10.99 4.37
CA LEU A 155 5.41 10.67 5.57
C LEU A 155 6.63 9.80 5.22
N GLY A 156 6.49 8.80 4.37
CA GLY A 156 7.59 7.98 3.85
C GLY A 156 8.65 8.84 3.16
N ALA A 157 8.22 9.74 2.27
CA ALA A 157 9.12 10.68 1.59
C ALA A 157 9.85 11.59 2.58
N LEU A 158 9.17 12.10 3.59
CA LEU A 158 9.76 12.93 4.64
C LEU A 158 10.77 12.16 5.50
N LEU A 159 10.46 10.94 5.88
CA LEU A 159 11.38 10.06 6.61
C LEU A 159 12.63 9.74 5.78
N ALA A 160 12.47 9.49 4.48
CA ALA A 160 13.60 9.31 3.58
C ALA A 160 14.49 10.55 3.50
N PHE A 161 13.89 11.72 3.37
CA PHE A 161 14.63 12.99 3.34
C PHE A 161 15.42 13.23 4.63
N ILE A 162 14.82 13.01 5.80
CA ILE A 162 15.44 13.34 7.09
C ILE A 162 16.49 12.31 7.51
N PHE A 163 16.17 11.01 7.39
CA PHE A 163 16.94 9.95 8.04
C PHE A 163 17.64 9.00 7.09
N LEU A 164 17.07 8.74 5.91
CA LEU A 164 17.49 7.62 5.07
C LEU A 164 18.32 8.03 3.86
N LYS A 165 18.38 9.30 3.53
CA LYS A 165 19.04 9.82 2.32
C LYS A 165 20.49 9.27 2.12
N ASN A 166 21.22 8.96 3.22
CA ASN A 166 22.58 8.43 3.14
C ASN A 166 22.66 6.89 3.18
N PHE A 167 21.54 6.20 3.44
CA PHE A 167 21.46 4.75 3.61
C PHE A 167 20.65 4.05 2.51
N ILE A 168 19.89 4.81 1.72
CA ILE A 168 19.07 4.27 0.65
C ILE A 168 19.98 3.80 -0.49
N ASN A 169 19.84 2.53 -0.85
CA ASN A 169 20.48 1.90 -1.99
C ASN A 169 19.53 0.88 -2.64
N ASP A 170 19.90 0.36 -3.81
CA ASP A 170 19.07 -0.56 -4.60
C ASP A 170 18.62 -1.81 -3.81
N ILE A 171 19.46 -2.31 -2.88
CA ILE A 171 19.11 -3.48 -2.06
C ILE A 171 17.97 -3.13 -1.10
N VAL A 172 18.07 -2.00 -0.40
CA VAL A 172 17.03 -1.54 0.54
C VAL A 172 15.72 -1.30 -0.21
N LEU A 173 15.76 -0.61 -1.34
CA LEU A 173 14.56 -0.36 -2.15
C LEU A 173 13.95 -1.67 -2.69
N GLY A 174 14.78 -2.58 -3.18
CA GLY A 174 14.31 -3.86 -3.71
C GLY A 174 13.69 -4.81 -2.66
N ILE A 175 14.00 -4.60 -1.37
CA ILE A 175 13.35 -5.33 -0.25
C ILE A 175 12.03 -4.67 0.15
N LEU A 176 11.93 -3.34 0.01
CA LEU A 176 10.74 -2.57 0.37
C LEU A 176 9.60 -2.75 -0.64
N PHE A 177 9.91 -2.97 -1.91
CA PHE A 177 8.96 -3.31 -2.96
C PHE A 177 8.58 -4.80 -2.96
#